data_7581571ea8903f127f47224f8cdc27a9
#
_entry.id   7581571ea8903f127f47224f8cdc27a9
#
_cell.length_a   1.000
_cell.length_b   1.000
_cell.length_c   1.000
_cell.angle_alpha   90.00
_cell.angle_beta   90.00
_cell.angle_gamma   90.00
#
_symmetry.space_group_name_H-M   'P 1'
#
loop_
_entity.id
_entity.type
_entity.pdbx_description
1 polymer ?
#
loop_
_entity_poly.entity_id
_entity_poly.type
_entity_poly.pdbx_seq_one_letter_code
_entity_poly.pdbx_strand_id
1 'polypeptide(L)'
;MMNRQSGVLVGLVLLVAISSCEPTNPFATGPVYDSDANLAIDREKIDAYLDTARIDSLYRIHDPSGVIIIVQEEGNGTRPTSGNVVYTDYTGSLMSDGSVFDTSIEQVAIENSIFVEGRNYVTFSFVKGSGGVITGWDIGFGRLRPGSKARLVIPSPYGYRNATNNTRIPANSVLIFDVDFKGID
;
A
#
# COMPACT_ATOMS: atom_id res chain seq x y z
N MET A 1 -9.78 -74.08 27.98
CA MET A 1 -8.65 -73.28 27.39
C MET A 1 -9.23 -72.41 26.32
N MET A 2 -9.46 -71.16 26.64
CA MET A 2 -10.17 -70.21 25.76
C MET A 2 -9.15 -69.18 25.29
N ASN A 3 -8.90 -69.15 23.98
CA ASN A 3 -8.01 -68.21 23.34
C ASN A 3 -8.80 -66.96 22.97
N ARG A 4 -8.50 -65.80 23.60
CA ARG A 4 -9.07 -64.50 23.23
C ARG A 4 -8.10 -63.78 22.29
N GLN A 5 -8.45 -63.71 21.03
CA GLN A 5 -7.79 -62.84 20.08
C GLN A 5 -8.36 -61.40 20.21
N SER A 6 -7.48 -60.47 20.58
CA SER A 6 -7.77 -59.03 20.57
C SER A 6 -7.55 -58.46 19.16
N GLY A 7 -8.63 -58.07 18.50
CA GLY A 7 -8.57 -57.36 17.23
C GLY A 7 -8.25 -55.87 17.48
N VAL A 8 -7.13 -55.41 16.90
CA VAL A 8 -6.76 -54.00 16.83
C VAL A 8 -7.48 -53.37 15.63
N LEU A 9 -8.42 -52.48 15.91
CA LEU A 9 -9.11 -51.70 14.89
C LEU A 9 -8.24 -50.48 14.52
N VAL A 10 -7.59 -50.56 13.34
CA VAL A 10 -6.83 -49.43 12.78
C VAL A 10 -7.85 -48.48 12.10
N GLY A 11 -8.16 -47.35 12.76
CA GLY A 11 -9.00 -46.31 12.18
C GLY A 11 -8.22 -45.52 11.12
N LEU A 12 -8.61 -45.68 9.85
CA LEU A 12 -8.11 -44.90 8.73
C LEU A 12 -8.74 -43.50 8.78
N VAL A 13 -7.96 -42.49 9.22
CA VAL A 13 -8.37 -41.06 9.16
C VAL A 13 -8.19 -40.58 7.72
N LEU A 14 -9.29 -40.45 7.01
CA LEU A 14 -9.33 -39.85 5.68
C LEU A 14 -9.19 -38.31 5.78
N LEU A 15 -7.98 -37.79 5.49
CA LEU A 15 -7.75 -36.34 5.37
C LEU A 15 -8.39 -35.85 4.07
N VAL A 16 -9.56 -35.21 4.16
CA VAL A 16 -10.16 -34.51 3.04
C VAL A 16 -9.47 -33.15 2.89
N ALA A 17 -8.57 -33.05 1.91
CA ALA A 17 -8.03 -31.77 1.47
C ALA A 17 -9.14 -31.01 0.72
N ILE A 18 -9.72 -30.00 1.37
CA ILE A 18 -10.62 -29.03 0.72
C ILE A 18 -9.74 -28.10 -0.12
N SER A 19 -9.63 -28.40 -1.42
CA SER A 19 -9.08 -27.49 -2.40
C SER A 19 -10.08 -26.33 -2.57
N SER A 20 -9.75 -25.16 -2.01
CA SER A 20 -10.47 -23.93 -2.25
C SER A 20 -10.19 -23.47 -3.68
N CYS A 21 -11.08 -23.78 -4.61
CA CYS A 21 -11.08 -23.17 -5.93
C CYS A 21 -11.64 -21.77 -5.82
N GLU A 22 -10.80 -20.74 -5.97
CA GLU A 22 -11.27 -19.38 -6.22
C GLU A 22 -11.99 -19.34 -7.57
N PRO A 23 -13.17 -18.70 -7.69
CA PRO A 23 -13.89 -18.60 -8.95
C PRO A 23 -13.09 -17.74 -9.93
N THR A 24 -12.50 -18.37 -10.93
CA THR A 24 -11.83 -17.68 -12.03
C THR A 24 -12.90 -17.00 -12.90
N ASN A 25 -12.76 -15.68 -13.10
CA ASN A 25 -13.60 -14.94 -14.04
C ASN A 25 -13.33 -15.47 -15.47
N PRO A 26 -14.29 -16.15 -16.15
CA PRO A 26 -14.08 -16.73 -17.47
C PRO A 26 -13.85 -15.69 -18.59
N PHE A 27 -14.02 -14.39 -18.28
CA PHE A 27 -13.78 -13.28 -19.21
C PHE A 27 -12.47 -12.54 -18.93
N ALA A 28 -11.67 -12.96 -17.95
CA ALA A 28 -10.35 -12.39 -17.70
C ALA A 28 -9.36 -12.89 -18.75
N THR A 29 -9.00 -12.05 -19.70
CA THR A 29 -7.97 -12.32 -20.72
C THR A 29 -6.61 -11.89 -20.19
N GLY A 30 -5.92 -12.74 -19.45
CA GLY A 30 -4.57 -12.49 -18.95
C GLY A 30 -4.27 -13.20 -17.63
N PRO A 31 -3.00 -13.31 -17.23
CA PRO A 31 -2.65 -13.86 -15.94
C PRO A 31 -3.24 -13.00 -14.81
N VAL A 32 -3.87 -13.65 -13.84
CA VAL A 32 -4.38 -13.00 -12.62
C VAL A 32 -3.20 -12.35 -11.91
N TYR A 33 -3.37 -11.10 -11.46
CA TYR A 33 -2.35 -10.41 -10.68
C TYR A 33 -2.17 -11.11 -9.33
N ASP A 34 -0.98 -11.67 -9.12
CA ASP A 34 -0.61 -12.34 -7.88
C ASP A 34 -0.14 -11.31 -6.85
N SER A 35 -1.05 -10.89 -5.97
CA SER A 35 -0.77 -9.89 -4.94
C SER A 35 0.23 -10.38 -3.90
N ASP A 36 0.19 -11.65 -3.52
CA ASP A 36 1.06 -12.20 -2.47
C ASP A 36 2.50 -12.35 -2.96
N ALA A 37 2.68 -12.87 -4.19
CA ALA A 37 3.99 -12.97 -4.81
C ALA A 37 4.64 -11.59 -5.00
N ASN A 38 3.88 -10.60 -5.51
CA ASN A 38 4.39 -9.24 -5.68
C ASN A 38 4.70 -8.58 -4.34
N LEU A 39 3.88 -8.79 -3.31
CA LEU A 39 4.15 -8.27 -1.97
C LEU A 39 5.44 -8.85 -1.38
N ALA A 40 5.71 -10.14 -1.56
CA ALA A 40 6.95 -10.76 -1.11
C ALA A 40 8.18 -10.13 -1.78
N ILE A 41 8.13 -9.94 -3.10
CA ILE A 41 9.19 -9.28 -3.87
C ILE A 41 9.39 -7.83 -3.41
N ASP A 42 8.30 -7.10 -3.19
CA ASP A 42 8.36 -5.70 -2.80
C ASP A 42 8.89 -5.52 -1.38
N ARG A 43 8.60 -6.44 -0.45
CA ARG A 43 9.16 -6.40 0.92
C ARG A 43 10.68 -6.46 0.91
N GLU A 44 11.28 -7.36 0.13
CA GLU A 44 12.74 -7.43 0.00
C GLU A 44 13.34 -6.11 -0.52
N LYS A 45 12.70 -5.49 -1.53
CA LYS A 45 13.14 -4.18 -2.06
C LYS A 45 12.99 -3.07 -1.03
N ILE A 46 11.88 -3.05 -0.28
CA ILE A 46 11.60 -2.05 0.75
C ILE A 46 12.60 -2.17 1.89
N ASP A 47 12.89 -3.37 2.35
CA ASP A 47 13.86 -3.61 3.42
C ASP A 47 15.24 -3.11 3.00
N ALA A 48 15.71 -3.47 1.80
CA ALA A 48 16.99 -2.99 1.25
C ALA A 48 17.03 -1.45 1.11
N TYR A 49 15.92 -0.84 0.69
CA TYR A 49 15.81 0.63 0.63
C TYR A 49 15.91 1.25 2.02
N LEU A 50 15.19 0.73 3.01
CA LEU A 50 15.16 1.27 4.37
C LEU A 50 16.48 1.11 5.13
N ASP A 51 17.27 0.09 4.79
CA ASP A 51 18.61 -0.13 5.35
C ASP A 51 19.61 0.94 4.91
N THR A 52 19.41 1.51 3.73
CA THR A 52 20.35 2.48 3.14
C THR A 52 19.83 3.92 3.15
N ALA A 53 18.51 4.11 3.13
CA ALA A 53 17.90 5.42 3.08
C ALA A 53 18.01 6.14 4.44
N ARG A 54 18.68 7.30 4.43
CA ARG A 54 18.74 8.19 5.60
C ARG A 54 17.48 9.04 5.64
N ILE A 55 16.44 8.56 6.33
CA ILE A 55 15.18 9.25 6.48
C ILE A 55 15.01 9.64 7.93
N ASP A 56 15.00 10.96 8.18
CA ASP A 56 14.71 11.50 9.50
C ASP A 56 13.27 11.09 9.89
N SER A 57 13.12 10.52 11.07
CA SER A 57 11.83 10.04 11.54
C SER A 57 11.76 10.04 13.06
N LEU A 58 10.60 10.38 13.59
CA LEU A 58 10.30 10.19 15.01
C LEU A 58 10.10 8.70 15.30
N TYR A 59 9.34 8.02 14.47
CA TYR A 59 9.10 6.57 14.54
C TYR A 59 8.60 6.03 13.21
N ARG A 60 8.57 4.69 13.09
CA ARG A 60 8.05 3.96 11.93
C ARG A 60 6.94 3.01 12.36
N ILE A 61 5.89 2.92 11.55
CA ILE A 61 4.80 1.95 11.70
C ILE A 61 4.90 0.97 10.54
N HIS A 62 5.11 -0.30 10.84
CA HIS A 62 5.05 -1.40 9.90
C HIS A 62 3.65 -2.00 9.94
N ASP A 63 2.81 -1.63 8.97
CA ASP A 63 1.44 -2.18 8.89
C ASP A 63 1.49 -3.63 8.41
N PRO A 64 0.62 -4.52 8.90
CA PRO A 64 0.57 -5.93 8.46
C PRO A 64 0.40 -6.11 6.94
N SER A 65 -0.21 -5.15 6.25
CA SER A 65 -0.30 -5.13 4.78
C SER A 65 1.05 -5.02 4.08
N GLY A 66 2.10 -4.55 4.78
CA GLY A 66 3.40 -4.23 4.21
C GLY A 66 3.57 -2.75 3.86
N VAL A 67 2.53 -1.92 4.02
CA VAL A 67 2.67 -0.46 3.96
C VAL A 67 3.48 0.02 5.16
N ILE A 68 4.48 0.87 4.91
CA ILE A 68 5.31 1.44 5.97
C ILE A 68 5.05 2.94 6.06
N ILE A 69 4.76 3.41 7.27
CA ILE A 69 4.51 4.81 7.56
C ILE A 69 5.66 5.34 8.40
N ILE A 70 6.44 6.25 7.84
CA ILE A 70 7.60 6.88 8.48
C ILE A 70 7.14 8.26 8.93
N VAL A 71 6.85 8.40 10.21
CA VAL A 71 6.36 9.67 10.79
C VAL A 71 7.53 10.58 11.07
N GLN A 72 7.54 11.76 10.48
CA GLN A 72 8.56 12.80 10.63
C GLN A 72 8.12 13.90 11.57
N GLU A 73 6.83 14.29 11.49
CA GLU A 73 6.18 15.20 12.43
C GLU A 73 4.85 14.55 12.86
N GLU A 74 4.62 14.47 14.16
CA GLU A 74 3.34 13.93 14.66
C GLU A 74 2.30 15.03 14.81
N GLY A 75 1.12 14.78 14.22
CA GLY A 75 -0.03 15.66 14.35
C GLY A 75 -0.86 15.38 15.60
N ASN A 76 -1.94 16.12 15.74
CA ASN A 76 -2.87 16.06 16.87
C ASN A 76 -4.28 15.64 16.42
N GLY A 77 -5.13 15.30 17.38
CA GLY A 77 -6.53 14.99 17.11
C GLY A 77 -6.79 13.52 16.77
N THR A 78 -7.97 13.26 16.27
CA THR A 78 -8.47 11.91 15.98
C THR A 78 -7.99 11.43 14.63
N ARG A 79 -7.59 10.17 14.54
CA ARG A 79 -7.25 9.53 13.25
C ARG A 79 -8.50 9.41 12.38
N PRO A 80 -8.37 9.59 11.05
CA PRO A 80 -9.51 9.49 10.15
C PRO A 80 -10.05 8.07 10.09
N THR A 81 -11.37 7.96 10.10
CA THR A 81 -12.13 6.72 9.87
C THR A 81 -12.75 6.73 8.48
N SER A 82 -13.32 5.60 8.05
CA SER A 82 -14.06 5.53 6.79
C SER A 82 -15.17 6.58 6.75
N GLY A 83 -15.26 7.29 5.63
CA GLY A 83 -16.22 8.38 5.41
C GLY A 83 -15.72 9.79 5.73
N ASN A 84 -14.62 9.94 6.49
CA ASN A 84 -14.02 11.27 6.68
C ASN A 84 -13.38 11.78 5.38
N VAL A 85 -13.49 13.08 5.15
CA VAL A 85 -12.72 13.77 4.12
C VAL A 85 -11.33 14.07 4.68
N VAL A 86 -10.30 13.62 3.99
CA VAL A 86 -8.89 13.87 4.32
C VAL A 86 -8.35 14.96 3.41
N TYR A 87 -7.65 15.95 3.97
CA TYR A 87 -6.97 17.04 3.25
C TYR A 87 -5.45 16.90 3.42
N THR A 88 -4.71 16.85 2.32
CA THR A 88 -3.26 16.66 2.35
C THR A 88 -2.57 17.34 1.17
N ASP A 89 -1.37 17.89 1.39
CA ASP A 89 -0.42 18.09 0.31
C ASP A 89 0.45 16.84 0.17
N TYR A 90 0.90 16.56 -1.04
CA TYR A 90 1.71 15.36 -1.29
C TYR A 90 2.68 15.52 -2.44
N THR A 91 3.70 14.66 -2.41
CA THR A 91 4.57 14.38 -3.55
C THR A 91 4.73 12.86 -3.66
N GLY A 92 4.36 12.30 -4.82
CA GLY A 92 4.50 10.89 -5.13
C GLY A 92 5.73 10.63 -6.00
N SER A 93 6.57 9.68 -5.60
CA SER A 93 7.79 9.28 -6.32
C SER A 93 7.93 7.76 -6.40
N LEU A 94 8.71 7.28 -7.37
CA LEU A 94 9.10 5.87 -7.46
C LEU A 94 10.19 5.56 -6.43
N MET A 95 10.07 4.46 -5.70
CA MET A 95 11.14 4.03 -4.77
C MET A 95 12.42 3.65 -5.52
N SER A 96 12.32 3.18 -6.76
CA SER A 96 13.44 2.64 -7.55
C SER A 96 14.51 3.66 -7.89
N ASP A 97 14.11 4.89 -8.20
CA ASP A 97 15.00 5.94 -8.71
C ASP A 97 14.70 7.34 -8.16
N GLY A 98 13.64 7.46 -7.35
CA GLY A 98 13.22 8.74 -6.76
C GLY A 98 12.48 9.67 -7.73
N SER A 99 12.23 9.26 -8.98
CA SER A 99 11.53 10.10 -9.96
C SER A 99 10.12 10.44 -9.49
N VAL A 100 9.80 11.73 -9.48
CA VAL A 100 8.48 12.25 -9.09
C VAL A 100 7.50 12.02 -10.24
N PHE A 101 6.37 11.36 -9.94
CA PHE A 101 5.34 11.10 -10.93
C PHE A 101 4.09 11.97 -10.77
N ASP A 102 3.83 12.47 -9.56
CA ASP A 102 2.69 13.34 -9.27
C ASP A 102 2.90 14.15 -7.98
N THR A 103 2.25 15.33 -7.89
CA THR A 103 2.30 16.18 -6.69
C THR A 103 1.12 17.16 -6.69
N SER A 104 0.71 17.62 -5.49
CA SER A 104 -0.23 18.73 -5.32
C SER A 104 0.46 20.11 -5.27
N ILE A 105 1.80 20.15 -5.30
CA ILE A 105 2.61 21.35 -5.09
C ILE A 105 3.19 21.81 -6.43
N GLU A 106 2.77 23.00 -6.92
CA GLU A 106 3.16 23.51 -8.23
C GLU A 106 4.68 23.62 -8.42
N GLN A 107 5.38 24.16 -7.42
CA GLN A 107 6.84 24.33 -7.49
C GLN A 107 7.55 22.97 -7.66
N VAL A 108 7.10 21.94 -6.94
CA VAL A 108 7.63 20.57 -7.07
C VAL A 108 7.38 20.01 -8.48
N ALA A 109 6.20 20.30 -9.05
CA ALA A 109 5.87 19.86 -10.40
C ALA A 109 6.80 20.49 -11.46
N ILE A 110 7.10 21.80 -11.31
CA ILE A 110 8.01 22.53 -12.18
C ILE A 110 9.43 21.97 -12.09
N GLU A 111 9.94 21.81 -10.87
CA GLU A 111 11.31 21.31 -10.60
C GLU A 111 11.55 19.90 -11.13
N ASN A 112 10.50 19.06 -11.14
CA ASN A 112 10.57 17.70 -11.63
C ASN A 112 10.09 17.49 -13.07
N SER A 113 9.85 18.59 -13.82
CA SER A 113 9.41 18.55 -15.23
C SER A 113 8.10 17.76 -15.44
N ILE A 114 7.20 17.80 -14.47
CA ILE A 114 5.85 17.19 -14.54
C ILE A 114 4.73 18.20 -14.47
N PHE A 115 5.06 19.48 -14.55
CA PHE A 115 4.07 20.57 -14.56
C PHE A 115 3.10 20.40 -15.74
N VAL A 116 1.81 20.60 -15.44
CA VAL A 116 0.73 20.58 -16.42
C VAL A 116 0.03 21.94 -16.41
N GLU A 117 0.07 22.64 -17.53
CA GLU A 117 -0.60 23.92 -17.69
C GLU A 117 -2.13 23.77 -17.49
N GLY A 118 -2.72 24.68 -16.73
CA GLY A 118 -4.15 24.66 -16.42
C GLY A 118 -4.56 23.69 -15.30
N ARG A 119 -3.65 22.87 -14.78
CA ARG A 119 -3.89 22.09 -13.56
C ARG A 119 -3.88 23.01 -12.35
N ASN A 120 -4.91 22.89 -11.50
CA ASN A 120 -4.95 23.59 -10.23
C ASN A 120 -4.13 22.80 -9.18
N TYR A 121 -3.00 23.36 -8.78
CA TYR A 121 -2.13 22.79 -7.73
C TYR A 121 -2.60 23.34 -6.37
N VAL A 122 -3.40 22.56 -5.68
CA VAL A 122 -3.97 22.89 -4.36
C VAL A 122 -3.93 21.67 -3.47
N THR A 123 -4.15 21.88 -2.17
CA THR A 123 -4.34 20.79 -1.21
C THR A 123 -5.34 19.77 -1.73
N PHE A 124 -4.92 18.52 -1.83
CA PHE A 124 -5.73 17.41 -2.33
C PHE A 124 -6.68 16.93 -1.25
N SER A 125 -7.89 16.56 -1.64
CA SER A 125 -8.87 15.96 -0.73
C SER A 125 -9.43 14.65 -1.27
N PHE A 126 -9.70 13.72 -0.35
CA PHE A 126 -10.35 12.45 -0.69
C PHE A 126 -11.18 11.94 0.48
N VAL A 127 -12.19 11.12 0.18
CA VAL A 127 -13.00 10.44 1.19
C VAL A 127 -12.34 9.10 1.52
N LYS A 128 -11.89 8.94 2.77
CA LYS A 128 -11.24 7.73 3.23
C LYS A 128 -12.17 6.51 3.10
N GLY A 129 -11.66 5.43 2.52
CA GLY A 129 -12.39 4.17 2.35
C GLY A 129 -13.44 4.18 1.24
N SER A 130 -13.50 5.23 0.38
CA SER A 130 -14.43 5.29 -0.76
C SER A 130 -13.92 4.57 -2.01
N GLY A 131 -12.63 4.17 -2.04
CA GLY A 131 -11.97 3.63 -3.23
C GLY A 131 -11.56 4.72 -4.24
N GLY A 132 -11.64 5.99 -3.89
CA GLY A 132 -11.21 7.12 -4.73
C GLY A 132 -9.69 7.32 -4.80
N VAL A 133 -8.95 6.66 -3.92
CA VAL A 133 -7.47 6.64 -3.88
C VAL A 133 -6.95 5.22 -3.81
N ILE A 134 -5.64 5.03 -4.03
CA ILE A 134 -4.99 3.71 -3.85
C ILE A 134 -5.13 3.23 -2.40
N THR A 135 -5.28 1.93 -2.21
CA THR A 135 -5.51 1.32 -0.89
C THR A 135 -4.40 1.66 0.11
N GLY A 136 -3.15 1.82 -0.36
CA GLY A 136 -2.04 2.23 0.48
C GLY A 136 -2.23 3.59 1.15
N TRP A 137 -2.96 4.51 0.52
CA TRP A 137 -3.34 5.80 1.13
C TRP A 137 -4.36 5.62 2.26
N ASP A 138 -5.41 4.82 2.03
CA ASP A 138 -6.40 4.53 3.07
C ASP A 138 -5.76 3.89 4.31
N ILE A 139 -4.80 2.99 4.11
CA ILE A 139 -4.03 2.36 5.19
C ILE A 139 -3.15 3.41 5.88
N GLY A 140 -2.34 4.14 5.12
CA GLY A 140 -1.37 5.11 5.64
C GLY A 140 -2.03 6.23 6.45
N PHE A 141 -3.02 6.91 5.86
CA PHE A 141 -3.75 7.98 6.56
C PHE A 141 -4.53 7.49 7.77
N GLY A 142 -5.00 6.22 7.77
CA GLY A 142 -5.61 5.60 8.94
C GLY A 142 -4.67 5.47 10.15
N ARG A 143 -3.36 5.58 9.95
CA ARG A 143 -2.34 5.54 11.00
C ARG A 143 -1.86 6.93 11.44
N LEU A 144 -2.14 7.96 10.65
CA LEU A 144 -1.72 9.34 10.89
C LEU A 144 -2.80 10.15 11.62
N ARG A 145 -2.40 11.28 12.20
CA ARG A 145 -3.28 12.29 12.78
C ARG A 145 -3.21 13.59 11.96
N PRO A 146 -4.26 14.41 11.93
CA PRO A 146 -4.18 15.75 11.34
C PRO A 146 -2.97 16.54 11.83
N GLY A 147 -2.26 17.20 10.92
CA GLY A 147 -1.01 17.92 11.19
C GLY A 147 0.26 17.06 11.13
N SER A 148 0.15 15.75 10.84
CA SER A 148 1.34 14.92 10.65
C SER A 148 2.02 15.20 9.33
N LYS A 149 3.38 15.14 9.32
CA LYS A 149 4.16 14.91 8.10
C LYS A 149 4.76 13.51 8.14
N ALA A 150 4.63 12.81 7.04
CA ALA A 150 5.06 11.43 6.96
C ALA A 150 5.47 11.04 5.54
N ARG A 151 6.29 9.99 5.45
CA ARG A 151 6.56 9.27 4.21
C ARG A 151 5.84 7.93 4.25
N LEU A 152 5.00 7.68 3.25
CA LEU A 152 4.34 6.40 3.05
C LEU A 152 5.13 5.60 2.03
N VAL A 153 5.58 4.39 2.38
CA VAL A 153 6.19 3.44 1.45
C VAL A 153 5.14 2.37 1.16
N ILE A 154 4.67 2.32 -0.09
CA ILE A 154 3.50 1.54 -0.49
C ILE A 154 3.92 0.45 -1.47
N PRO A 155 3.82 -0.84 -1.10
CA PRO A 155 4.04 -1.96 -2.01
C PRO A 155 3.07 -1.94 -3.19
N SER A 156 3.48 -2.46 -4.33
CA SER A 156 2.71 -2.41 -5.59
C SER A 156 1.29 -2.98 -5.49
N PRO A 157 0.97 -4.04 -4.71
CA PRO A 157 -0.39 -4.52 -4.53
C PRO A 157 -1.38 -3.49 -3.95
N TYR A 158 -0.86 -2.56 -3.16
CA TYR A 158 -1.64 -1.48 -2.53
C TYR A 158 -1.50 -0.13 -3.25
N GLY A 159 -0.70 -0.10 -4.33
CA GLY A 159 -0.53 1.00 -5.26
C GLY A 159 -1.31 0.76 -6.55
N TYR A 160 -0.61 0.85 -7.69
CA TYR A 160 -1.21 0.70 -9.03
C TYR A 160 -1.05 -0.70 -9.63
N ARG A 161 -0.46 -1.66 -8.89
CA ARG A 161 -0.27 -3.05 -9.32
C ARG A 161 0.50 -3.13 -10.65
N ASN A 162 0.01 -3.93 -11.59
CA ASN A 162 0.54 -4.07 -12.95
C ASN A 162 -0.15 -3.15 -13.97
N ALA A 163 -0.84 -2.08 -13.53
CA ALA A 163 -1.47 -1.14 -14.44
C ALA A 163 -0.41 -0.43 -15.31
N THR A 164 -0.68 -0.29 -16.60
CA THR A 164 0.20 0.31 -17.60
C THR A 164 -0.36 1.59 -18.23
N ASN A 165 -1.47 2.08 -17.70
CA ASN A 165 -2.13 3.29 -18.18
C ASN A 165 -1.46 4.60 -17.74
N ASN A 166 -0.48 4.53 -16.86
CA ASN A 166 0.35 5.67 -16.43
C ASN A 166 1.78 5.48 -16.94
N THR A 167 2.22 6.35 -17.83
CA THR A 167 3.56 6.26 -18.43
C THR A 167 4.70 6.59 -17.47
N ARG A 168 4.40 7.25 -16.34
CA ARG A 168 5.38 7.62 -15.30
C ARG A 168 5.52 6.56 -14.20
N ILE A 169 4.60 5.59 -14.14
CA ILE A 169 4.61 4.55 -13.10
C ILE A 169 4.69 3.19 -13.80
N PRO A 170 5.87 2.56 -13.83
CA PRO A 170 6.02 1.20 -14.33
C PRO A 170 5.15 0.20 -13.56
N ALA A 171 4.80 -0.92 -14.23
CA ALA A 171 4.10 -2.01 -13.57
C ALA A 171 4.87 -2.52 -12.33
N ASN A 172 4.17 -2.89 -11.27
CA ASN A 172 4.72 -3.41 -10.01
C ASN A 172 5.72 -2.46 -9.32
N SER A 173 5.49 -1.14 -9.43
CA SER A 173 6.31 -0.15 -8.75
C SER A 173 5.94 -0.04 -7.27
N VAL A 174 6.93 -0.07 -6.40
CA VAL A 174 6.82 0.42 -5.02
C VAL A 174 6.82 1.94 -5.05
N LEU A 175 5.86 2.54 -4.37
CA LEU A 175 5.64 3.98 -4.38
C LEU A 175 6.04 4.61 -3.05
N ILE A 176 6.56 5.83 -3.13
CA ILE A 176 6.80 6.69 -1.98
C ILE A 176 5.89 7.91 -2.10
N PHE A 177 5.19 8.24 -1.02
CA PHE A 177 4.47 9.50 -0.90
C PHE A 177 4.95 10.26 0.32
N ASP A 178 5.54 11.42 0.10
CA ASP A 178 5.73 12.41 1.14
C ASP A 178 4.41 13.17 1.29
N VAL A 179 3.83 13.16 2.49
CA VAL A 179 2.52 13.74 2.77
C VAL A 179 2.60 14.75 3.91
N ASP A 180 1.87 15.85 3.75
CA ASP A 180 1.59 16.85 4.79
C ASP A 180 0.09 16.83 5.05
N PHE A 181 -0.32 16.12 6.11
CA PHE A 181 -1.72 15.87 6.45
C PHE A 181 -2.35 17.08 7.13
N LYS A 182 -3.11 17.88 6.39
CA LYS A 182 -3.64 19.17 6.86
C LYS A 182 -4.81 19.02 7.83
N GLY A 183 -5.76 18.10 7.58
CA GLY A 183 -6.97 17.98 8.38
C GLY A 183 -7.96 16.96 7.88
N ILE A 184 -9.05 16.81 8.64
CA ILE A 184 -10.24 16.00 8.31
C ILE A 184 -11.52 16.78 8.55
N ASP A 185 -12.58 16.43 7.80
CA ASP A 185 -13.97 16.80 8.05
C ASP A 185 -14.79 15.54 8.37
#